data_f69fb73338c10b6c79a23c22627b63ba
#
_entry.id   f69fb73338c10b6c79a23c22627b63ba
#
_cell.length_a   1.000
_cell.length_b   1.000
_cell.length_c   1.000
_cell.angle_alpha   90.00
_cell.angle_beta   90.00
_cell.angle_gamma   90.00
#
_symmetry.space_group_name_H-M   'P 1'
#
loop_
_entity.id
_entity.type
_entity.pdbx_description
1 polymer ?
#
loop_
_entity_poly.entity_id
_entity_poly.type
_entity_poly.pdbx_seq_one_letter_code
_entity_poly.pdbx_strand_id
1 'polypeptide(L)'
;EGRAKALVNYLLPRFPFSKELYKVEYGGENWEGLRKMVAGSDMAEKDGILHIIDHIPVEINYRTNTSRKKSLMLYKQGNPYRFMLREYYPHLRKAICKIEYDVQNFNIEQAKVLIHSRPQNLSLNEIYLVALTYKNGSPEFIELFETAVSVFPDDKIANLNAASAALSRKDTLLAEKYLKKAETSTPEYENAVGVLHLLRGDYEQAKLHLNKAAESGLKQANLNLEELAKKEENIELMSKLDY
;
A
#
# COMPACT_ATOMS: atom_id res chain seq x y z
N GLU A 1 -32.27 2.20 -5.31
CA GLU A 1 -32.03 1.93 -6.74
C GLU A 1 -31.74 3.23 -7.53
N GLY A 2 -32.63 4.24 -7.52
CA GLY A 2 -32.46 5.46 -8.31
C GLY A 2 -31.15 6.21 -8.08
N ARG A 3 -30.65 6.30 -6.85
CA ARG A 3 -29.36 6.94 -6.54
C ARG A 3 -28.17 6.16 -7.05
N ALA A 4 -28.20 4.83 -6.95
CA ALA A 4 -27.12 4.00 -7.49
C ALA A 4 -27.09 4.08 -9.01
N LYS A 5 -28.26 4.09 -9.68
CA LYS A 5 -28.34 4.34 -11.14
C LYS A 5 -27.81 5.73 -11.52
N ALA A 6 -28.14 6.78 -10.74
CA ALA A 6 -27.60 8.11 -10.96
C ALA A 6 -26.08 8.17 -10.82
N LEU A 7 -25.50 7.43 -9.84
CA LEU A 7 -24.07 7.32 -9.70
C LEU A 7 -23.43 6.61 -10.91
N VAL A 8 -24.01 5.51 -11.39
CA VAL A 8 -23.53 4.84 -12.60
C VAL A 8 -23.56 5.78 -13.82
N ASN A 9 -24.65 6.51 -14.00
CA ASN A 9 -24.76 7.48 -15.10
C ASN A 9 -23.74 8.63 -15.01
N TYR A 10 -23.32 8.98 -13.80
CA TYR A 10 -22.25 9.94 -13.55
C TYR A 10 -20.86 9.37 -13.87
N LEU A 11 -20.62 8.09 -13.57
CA LEU A 11 -19.33 7.43 -13.75
C LEU A 11 -19.07 7.01 -15.20
N LEU A 12 -20.08 6.50 -15.91
CA LEU A 12 -19.96 5.98 -17.26
C LEU A 12 -19.21 6.90 -18.25
N PRO A 13 -19.51 8.21 -18.35
CA PRO A 13 -18.81 9.10 -19.28
C PRO A 13 -17.40 9.49 -18.80
N ARG A 14 -17.06 9.24 -17.55
CA ARG A 14 -15.77 9.61 -16.92
C ARG A 14 -14.76 8.50 -16.94
N PHE A 15 -15.24 7.27 -16.91
CA PHE A 15 -14.41 6.06 -16.87
C PHE A 15 -14.82 5.16 -18.02
N PRO A 16 -13.92 4.88 -18.99
CA PRO A 16 -14.23 4.14 -20.21
C PRO A 16 -14.29 2.62 -19.96
N PHE A 17 -15.01 2.21 -18.93
CA PHE A 17 -15.27 0.81 -18.67
C PHE A 17 -16.53 0.33 -19.38
N SER A 18 -16.58 -0.96 -19.72
CA SER A 18 -17.78 -1.59 -20.27
C SER A 18 -18.96 -1.44 -19.32
N LYS A 19 -20.14 -1.15 -19.88
CA LYS A 19 -21.36 -0.91 -19.08
C LYS A 19 -21.76 -2.14 -18.26
N GLU A 20 -21.44 -3.34 -18.71
CA GLU A 20 -21.72 -4.61 -18.06
C GLU A 20 -20.97 -4.78 -16.72
N LEU A 21 -19.88 -4.03 -16.53
CA LEU A 21 -19.11 -4.03 -15.28
C LEU A 21 -19.81 -3.26 -14.16
N TYR A 22 -20.78 -2.39 -14.49
CA TYR A 22 -21.51 -1.62 -13.50
C TYR A 22 -22.71 -2.41 -12.99
N LYS A 23 -22.56 -3.05 -11.85
CA LYS A 23 -23.65 -3.76 -11.18
C LYS A 23 -24.36 -2.82 -10.19
N VAL A 24 -25.68 -2.72 -10.31
CA VAL A 24 -26.49 -1.92 -9.39
C VAL A 24 -27.25 -2.86 -8.48
N GLU A 25 -26.95 -2.78 -7.21
CA GLU A 25 -27.63 -3.57 -6.18
C GLU A 25 -28.45 -2.66 -5.27
N TYR A 26 -29.57 -3.20 -4.78
CA TYR A 26 -30.40 -2.54 -3.81
C TYR A 26 -30.05 -3.05 -2.41
N GLY A 27 -29.40 -2.21 -1.62
CA GLY A 27 -28.97 -2.55 -0.25
C GLY A 27 -30.09 -2.48 0.81
N GLY A 28 -31.33 -2.22 0.40
CA GLY A 28 -32.45 -2.07 1.35
C GLY A 28 -32.42 -0.76 2.13
N GLU A 29 -33.18 -0.73 3.22
CA GLU A 29 -33.22 0.40 4.15
C GLU A 29 -32.14 0.23 5.23
N ASN A 30 -31.44 1.30 5.55
CA ASN A 30 -30.35 1.28 6.56
C ASN A 30 -30.92 1.29 7.99
N TRP A 31 -31.52 0.17 8.39
CA TRP A 31 -32.12 0.00 9.71
C TRP A 31 -31.12 0.11 10.86
N GLU A 32 -29.92 -0.40 10.67
CA GLU A 32 -28.85 -0.31 11.68
C GLU A 32 -28.43 1.14 11.92
N GLY A 33 -28.26 1.90 10.84
CA GLY A 33 -27.95 3.33 10.93
C GLY A 33 -29.08 4.11 11.62
N LEU A 34 -30.35 3.84 11.28
CA LEU A 34 -31.49 4.46 11.92
C LEU A 34 -31.51 4.12 13.42
N ARG A 35 -31.32 2.87 13.77
CA ARG A 35 -31.26 2.41 15.16
C ARG A 35 -30.19 3.17 15.96
N LYS A 36 -28.98 3.31 15.41
CA LYS A 36 -27.88 4.05 16.05
C LYS A 36 -28.24 5.52 16.28
N MET A 37 -28.83 6.17 15.29
CA MET A 37 -29.24 7.58 15.42
C MET A 37 -30.32 7.75 16.48
N VAL A 38 -31.33 6.89 16.49
CA VAL A 38 -32.41 6.93 17.50
C VAL A 38 -31.86 6.63 18.89
N ALA A 39 -30.97 5.62 19.02
CA ALA A 39 -30.35 5.27 20.30
C ALA A 39 -29.52 6.41 20.90
N GLY A 40 -28.85 7.19 20.07
CA GLY A 40 -28.05 8.36 20.47
C GLY A 40 -28.84 9.67 20.61
N SER A 41 -30.17 9.65 20.42
CA SER A 41 -30.99 10.85 20.44
C SER A 41 -31.68 11.07 21.78
N ASP A 42 -32.17 12.29 21.98
CA ASP A 42 -33.00 12.70 23.13
C ASP A 42 -34.51 12.68 22.81
N MET A 43 -34.91 11.86 21.80
CA MET A 43 -36.31 11.75 21.43
C MET A 43 -37.14 11.12 22.58
N ALA A 44 -38.27 11.74 22.92
CA ALA A 44 -39.18 11.23 23.97
C ALA A 44 -39.72 9.81 23.64
N GLU A 45 -39.89 9.51 22.35
CA GLU A 45 -40.44 8.24 21.88
C GLU A 45 -39.35 7.19 21.54
N LYS A 46 -38.09 7.44 21.91
CA LYS A 46 -36.92 6.63 21.63
C LYS A 46 -37.13 5.14 21.87
N ASP A 47 -37.59 4.77 23.08
CA ASP A 47 -37.73 3.37 23.47
C ASP A 47 -38.78 2.63 22.64
N GLY A 48 -39.92 3.29 22.33
CA GLY A 48 -40.92 2.71 21.46
C GLY A 48 -40.47 2.54 20.02
N ILE A 49 -39.68 3.49 19.51
CA ILE A 49 -39.09 3.39 18.16
C ILE A 49 -38.06 2.26 18.11
N LEU A 50 -37.17 2.17 19.10
CA LEU A 50 -36.19 1.10 19.20
C LEU A 50 -36.89 -0.27 19.32
N HIS A 51 -37.93 -0.38 20.12
CA HIS A 51 -38.74 -1.61 20.20
C HIS A 51 -39.28 -2.03 18.82
N ILE A 52 -39.84 -1.09 18.06
CA ILE A 52 -40.33 -1.38 16.71
C ILE A 52 -39.19 -1.83 15.78
N ILE A 53 -38.03 -1.15 15.83
CA ILE A 53 -36.88 -1.50 14.99
C ILE A 53 -36.33 -2.89 15.34
N ASP A 54 -36.28 -3.24 16.61
CA ASP A 54 -35.66 -4.46 17.07
C ASP A 54 -36.56 -5.70 16.96
N HIS A 55 -37.87 -5.54 17.10
CA HIS A 55 -38.80 -6.68 17.21
C HIS A 55 -39.78 -6.83 16.05
N ILE A 56 -40.03 -5.79 15.25
CA ILE A 56 -40.90 -5.90 14.10
C ILE A 56 -40.13 -6.26 12.83
N PRO A 57 -40.54 -7.31 12.09
CA PRO A 57 -39.91 -7.68 10.85
C PRO A 57 -39.93 -6.56 9.79
N VAL A 58 -38.90 -6.50 8.97
CA VAL A 58 -38.81 -5.55 7.84
C VAL A 58 -39.92 -5.84 6.82
N GLU A 59 -40.13 -7.12 6.56
CA GLU A 59 -41.07 -7.62 5.58
C GLU A 59 -42.52 -7.52 6.07
N ILE A 60 -43.44 -7.45 5.14
CA ILE A 60 -44.87 -7.39 5.47
C ILE A 60 -45.34 -8.75 5.99
N ASN A 61 -45.88 -8.76 7.22
CA ASN A 61 -46.63 -9.88 7.70
C ASN A 61 -48.04 -9.82 7.10
N TYR A 62 -48.35 -10.70 6.17
CA TYR A 62 -49.62 -10.71 5.44
C TYR A 62 -50.84 -11.00 6.34
N ARG A 63 -50.68 -11.66 7.49
CA ARG A 63 -51.79 -11.92 8.46
C ARG A 63 -52.16 -10.67 9.23
N THR A 64 -51.18 -9.89 9.65
CA THR A 64 -51.41 -8.66 10.47
C THR A 64 -51.34 -7.40 9.64
N ASN A 65 -50.99 -7.50 8.38
CA ASN A 65 -50.72 -6.38 7.47
C ASN A 65 -49.76 -5.33 8.06
N THR A 66 -48.75 -5.80 8.79
CA THR A 66 -47.77 -4.95 9.47
C THR A 66 -46.34 -5.23 8.94
N SER A 67 -45.51 -4.23 8.95
CA SER A 67 -44.08 -4.30 8.74
C SER A 67 -43.41 -3.26 9.63
N ARG A 68 -42.09 -3.37 9.83
CA ARG A 68 -41.33 -2.39 10.61
C ARG A 68 -41.63 -0.95 10.18
N LYS A 69 -41.52 -0.66 8.90
CA LYS A 69 -41.79 0.66 8.36
C LYS A 69 -43.23 1.11 8.61
N LYS A 70 -44.23 0.24 8.36
CA LYS A 70 -45.63 0.56 8.58
C LYS A 70 -45.93 0.81 10.07
N SER A 71 -45.31 0.04 10.96
CA SER A 71 -45.41 0.24 12.39
C SER A 71 -44.84 1.59 12.84
N LEU A 72 -43.67 1.98 12.31
CA LEU A 72 -43.11 3.32 12.57
C LEU A 72 -44.01 4.44 12.04
N MET A 73 -44.60 4.27 10.85
CA MET A 73 -45.48 5.26 10.24
C MET A 73 -46.79 5.47 11.06
N LEU A 74 -47.24 4.44 11.76
CA LEU A 74 -48.47 4.50 12.56
C LEU A 74 -48.18 4.86 14.03
N TYR A 75 -46.98 4.64 14.52
CA TYR A 75 -46.64 4.88 15.91
C TYR A 75 -46.81 6.35 16.29
N LYS A 76 -47.57 6.59 17.37
CA LYS A 76 -47.89 7.96 17.86
C LYS A 76 -48.37 8.89 16.74
N GLN A 77 -49.34 8.38 15.93
CA GLN A 77 -49.94 9.11 14.78
C GLN A 77 -48.90 9.55 13.73
N GLY A 78 -47.73 8.87 13.66
CA GLY A 78 -46.70 9.13 12.72
C GLY A 78 -45.82 10.36 13.02
N ASN A 79 -45.99 11.01 14.16
CA ASN A 79 -45.20 12.20 14.52
C ASN A 79 -43.69 11.88 14.60
N PRO A 80 -43.23 10.83 15.31
CA PRO A 80 -41.83 10.48 15.35
C PRO A 80 -41.28 10.07 13.97
N TYR A 81 -42.10 9.38 13.17
CA TYR A 81 -41.69 8.99 11.81
C TYR A 81 -41.46 10.20 10.91
N ARG A 82 -42.33 11.22 10.94
CA ARG A 82 -42.16 12.46 10.19
C ARG A 82 -40.91 13.23 10.62
N PHE A 83 -40.63 13.25 11.93
CA PHE A 83 -39.36 13.83 12.44
C PHE A 83 -38.15 13.09 11.88
N MET A 84 -38.10 11.75 11.99
CA MET A 84 -37.01 10.95 11.46
C MET A 84 -36.82 11.12 9.94
N LEU A 85 -37.93 11.23 9.19
CA LEU A 85 -37.83 11.48 7.73
C LEU A 85 -37.13 12.78 7.39
N ARG A 86 -37.29 13.82 8.21
CA ARG A 86 -36.67 15.12 8.00
C ARG A 86 -35.26 15.16 8.51
N GLU A 87 -35.00 14.63 9.70
CA GLU A 87 -33.74 14.83 10.41
C GLU A 87 -32.75 13.66 10.21
N TYR A 88 -33.22 12.40 10.15
CA TYR A 88 -32.33 11.24 10.15
C TYR A 88 -32.17 10.58 8.79
N TYR A 89 -33.25 10.41 8.06
CA TYR A 89 -33.20 9.72 6.77
C TYR A 89 -32.31 10.38 5.71
N PRO A 90 -32.14 11.71 5.64
CA PRO A 90 -31.20 12.32 4.71
C PRO A 90 -29.77 11.83 4.91
N HIS A 91 -29.33 11.65 6.16
CA HIS A 91 -27.99 11.17 6.51
C HIS A 91 -27.80 9.66 6.27
N LEU A 92 -28.88 8.90 6.30
CA LEU A 92 -28.86 7.45 6.06
C LEU A 92 -28.92 7.08 4.59
N ARG A 93 -29.39 7.99 3.75
CA ARG A 93 -29.57 7.79 2.32
C ARG A 93 -28.25 8.00 1.58
N LYS A 94 -27.49 6.94 1.31
CA LYS A 94 -26.24 6.96 0.56
C LYS A 94 -26.24 5.97 -0.60
N ALA A 95 -25.48 6.25 -1.63
CA ALA A 95 -25.00 5.28 -2.61
C ALA A 95 -23.56 4.91 -2.24
N ILE A 96 -23.24 3.63 -2.26
CA ILE A 96 -21.89 3.13 -2.02
C ILE A 96 -21.39 2.61 -3.36
N CYS A 97 -20.22 3.08 -3.78
CA CYS A 97 -19.48 2.51 -4.88
C CYS A 97 -18.47 1.52 -4.30
N LYS A 98 -18.57 0.25 -4.70
CA LYS A 98 -17.58 -0.77 -4.43
C LYS A 98 -16.88 -1.08 -5.74
N ILE A 99 -15.57 -0.99 -5.76
CA ILE A 99 -14.75 -1.34 -6.90
C ILE A 99 -14.10 -2.68 -6.57
N GLU A 100 -14.38 -3.68 -7.39
CA GLU A 100 -13.71 -4.98 -7.37
C GLU A 100 -12.83 -5.07 -8.59
N TYR A 101 -11.59 -5.47 -8.41
CA TYR A 101 -10.63 -5.63 -9.51
C TYR A 101 -9.74 -6.83 -9.24
N ASP A 102 -9.40 -7.51 -10.32
CA ASP A 102 -8.41 -8.56 -10.27
C ASP A 102 -7.04 -7.96 -10.61
N VAL A 103 -6.05 -8.24 -9.76
CA VAL A 103 -4.66 -7.88 -10.04
C VAL A 103 -4.09 -8.95 -10.97
N GLN A 104 -3.89 -8.60 -12.22
CA GLN A 104 -3.20 -9.46 -13.17
C GLN A 104 -1.70 -9.20 -13.07
N ASN A 105 -0.92 -10.24 -12.75
CA ASN A 105 0.53 -10.17 -12.82
C ASN A 105 0.96 -10.11 -14.29
N PHE A 106 1.89 -9.21 -14.58
CA PHE A 106 2.50 -9.13 -15.90
C PHE A 106 3.55 -10.23 -16.07
N ASN A 107 3.62 -10.83 -17.25
CA ASN A 107 4.79 -11.64 -17.58
C ASN A 107 6.01 -10.75 -17.82
N ILE A 108 7.22 -11.34 -17.83
CA ILE A 108 8.49 -10.61 -17.94
C ILE A 108 8.53 -9.72 -19.18
N GLU A 109 8.02 -10.20 -20.33
CA GLU A 109 8.05 -9.42 -21.57
C GLU A 109 7.11 -8.23 -21.54
N GLN A 110 5.94 -8.37 -20.95
CA GLN A 110 5.02 -7.25 -20.70
C GLN A 110 5.62 -6.26 -19.71
N ALA A 111 6.23 -6.76 -18.63
CA ALA A 111 6.86 -5.93 -17.61
C ALA A 111 8.04 -5.13 -18.19
N LYS A 112 8.86 -5.70 -19.08
CA LYS A 112 9.93 -4.99 -19.79
C LYS A 112 9.43 -3.82 -20.63
N VAL A 113 8.25 -3.93 -21.25
CA VAL A 113 7.65 -2.82 -21.99
C VAL A 113 7.11 -1.76 -21.04
N LEU A 114 6.44 -2.20 -19.97
CA LEU A 114 5.80 -1.29 -19.01
C LEU A 114 6.81 -0.53 -18.16
N ILE A 115 7.97 -1.09 -17.86
CA ILE A 115 8.98 -0.46 -16.99
C ILE A 115 9.44 0.90 -17.50
N HIS A 116 9.51 1.08 -18.81
CA HIS A 116 9.91 2.35 -19.44
C HIS A 116 8.74 3.30 -19.71
N SER A 117 7.49 2.79 -19.77
CA SER A 117 6.34 3.61 -20.14
C SER A 117 5.41 3.91 -18.95
N ARG A 118 5.16 2.94 -18.10
CA ARG A 118 4.25 3.02 -16.95
C ARG A 118 4.73 2.16 -15.77
N PRO A 119 5.92 2.43 -15.20
CA PRO A 119 6.49 1.61 -14.13
C PRO A 119 5.60 1.53 -12.88
N GLN A 120 4.77 2.53 -12.64
CA GLN A 120 3.80 2.54 -11.54
C GLN A 120 2.70 1.48 -11.64
N ASN A 121 2.55 0.83 -12.80
CA ASN A 121 1.60 -0.28 -12.98
C ASN A 121 2.22 -1.64 -12.58
N LEU A 122 3.53 -1.68 -12.36
CA LEU A 122 4.24 -2.87 -11.95
C LEU A 122 4.34 -2.96 -10.44
N SER A 123 4.24 -4.16 -9.90
CA SER A 123 4.63 -4.45 -8.53
C SER A 123 6.16 -4.42 -8.38
N LEU A 124 6.63 -4.24 -7.16
CA LEU A 124 8.07 -4.27 -6.86
C LEU A 124 8.72 -5.59 -7.30
N ASN A 125 8.02 -6.72 -7.10
CA ASN A 125 8.48 -8.03 -7.52
C ASN A 125 8.65 -8.14 -9.04
N GLU A 126 7.71 -7.60 -9.81
CA GLU A 126 7.80 -7.60 -11.29
C GLU A 126 8.97 -6.76 -11.77
N ILE A 127 9.26 -5.61 -11.15
CA ILE A 127 10.44 -4.80 -11.45
C ILE A 127 11.71 -5.63 -11.19
N TYR A 128 11.77 -6.34 -10.08
CA TYR A 128 12.94 -7.19 -9.78
C TYR A 128 13.08 -8.38 -10.72
N LEU A 129 11.97 -9.00 -11.13
CA LEU A 129 12.03 -10.08 -12.14
C LEU A 129 12.56 -9.56 -13.48
N VAL A 130 12.23 -8.33 -13.88
CA VAL A 130 12.83 -7.70 -15.06
C VAL A 130 14.32 -7.44 -14.83
N ALA A 131 14.72 -6.92 -13.65
CA ALA A 131 16.12 -6.66 -13.33
C ALA A 131 16.98 -7.92 -13.44
N LEU A 132 16.49 -9.07 -12.97
CA LEU A 132 17.17 -10.35 -13.04
C LEU A 132 17.41 -10.87 -14.47
N THR A 133 16.78 -10.28 -15.49
CA THR A 133 17.07 -10.62 -16.91
C THR A 133 18.31 -9.94 -17.45
N TYR A 134 18.84 -8.95 -16.73
CA TYR A 134 20.06 -8.25 -17.11
C TYR A 134 21.26 -8.77 -16.31
N LYS A 135 22.47 -8.51 -16.83
CA LYS A 135 23.69 -8.88 -16.12
C LYS A 135 23.79 -8.06 -14.83
N ASN A 136 24.07 -8.75 -13.73
CA ASN A 136 24.27 -8.08 -12.43
C ASN A 136 25.32 -6.96 -12.55
N GLY A 137 24.97 -5.77 -12.08
CA GLY A 137 25.82 -4.57 -12.13
C GLY A 137 25.89 -3.88 -13.49
N SER A 138 25.13 -4.33 -14.52
CA SER A 138 25.02 -3.58 -15.77
C SER A 138 24.26 -2.26 -15.56
N PRO A 139 24.42 -1.27 -16.43
CA PRO A 139 23.68 0.00 -16.35
C PRO A 139 22.14 -0.22 -16.27
N GLU A 140 21.63 -1.13 -17.08
CA GLU A 140 20.21 -1.45 -17.12
C GLU A 140 19.73 -2.07 -15.81
N PHE A 141 20.52 -2.99 -15.22
CA PHE A 141 20.24 -3.58 -13.91
C PHE A 141 20.15 -2.50 -12.82
N ILE A 142 21.08 -1.56 -12.81
CA ILE A 142 21.14 -0.46 -11.84
C ILE A 142 19.93 0.49 -12.01
N GLU A 143 19.60 0.86 -13.26
CA GLU A 143 18.45 1.73 -13.58
C GLU A 143 17.13 1.17 -13.05
N LEU A 144 16.97 -0.16 -13.09
CA LEU A 144 15.75 -0.80 -12.58
C LEU A 144 15.58 -0.68 -11.06
N PHE A 145 16.65 -0.70 -10.29
CA PHE A 145 16.58 -0.43 -8.85
C PHE A 145 16.28 1.05 -8.54
N GLU A 146 16.78 1.96 -9.35
CA GLU A 146 16.41 3.39 -9.26
C GLU A 146 14.94 3.59 -9.63
N THR A 147 14.44 2.90 -10.64
CA THR A 147 13.01 2.89 -10.99
C THR A 147 12.19 2.31 -9.85
N ALA A 148 12.60 1.18 -9.26
CA ALA A 148 11.91 0.56 -8.14
C ALA A 148 11.74 1.54 -6.95
N VAL A 149 12.81 2.22 -6.53
CA VAL A 149 12.75 3.18 -5.42
C VAL A 149 11.99 4.46 -5.80
N SER A 150 11.95 4.83 -7.07
CA SER A 150 11.15 5.98 -7.52
C SER A 150 9.65 5.70 -7.45
N VAL A 151 9.24 4.47 -7.74
CA VAL A 151 7.83 4.01 -7.66
C VAL A 151 7.43 3.69 -6.23
N PHE A 152 8.33 3.10 -5.45
CA PHE A 152 8.14 2.66 -4.06
C PHE A 152 9.10 3.37 -3.09
N PRO A 153 8.99 4.70 -2.90
CA PRO A 153 10.01 5.49 -2.18
C PRO A 153 10.12 5.20 -0.68
N ASP A 154 9.11 4.56 -0.10
CA ASP A 154 9.08 4.21 1.32
C ASP A 154 9.23 2.69 1.56
N ASP A 155 9.40 1.90 0.49
CA ASP A 155 9.69 0.47 0.63
C ASP A 155 11.15 0.27 1.06
N LYS A 156 11.33 -0.46 2.16
CA LYS A 156 12.64 -0.65 2.78
C LYS A 156 13.60 -1.48 1.92
N ILE A 157 13.07 -2.47 1.20
CA ILE A 157 13.86 -3.34 0.32
C ILE A 157 14.26 -2.58 -0.94
N ALA A 158 13.33 -1.79 -1.52
CA ALA A 158 13.63 -0.94 -2.66
C ALA A 158 14.75 0.06 -2.33
N ASN A 159 14.71 0.68 -1.14
CA ASN A 159 15.76 1.60 -0.68
C ASN A 159 17.09 0.87 -0.47
N LEU A 160 17.13 -0.33 0.10
CA LEU A 160 18.38 -1.09 0.27
C LEU A 160 19.01 -1.46 -1.06
N ASN A 161 18.20 -1.91 -2.01
CA ASN A 161 18.69 -2.26 -3.35
C ASN A 161 19.17 -1.03 -4.13
N ALA A 162 18.48 0.09 -4.03
CA ALA A 162 18.91 1.36 -4.63
C ALA A 162 20.21 1.88 -3.99
N ALA A 163 20.39 1.70 -2.67
CA ALA A 163 21.65 2.01 -2.00
C ALA A 163 22.81 1.16 -2.56
N SER A 164 22.60 -0.14 -2.73
CA SER A 164 23.60 -1.05 -3.32
C SER A 164 23.94 -0.66 -4.76
N ALA A 165 22.94 -0.25 -5.54
CA ALA A 165 23.15 0.28 -6.90
C ALA A 165 23.97 1.58 -6.90
N ALA A 166 23.69 2.51 -5.99
CA ALA A 166 24.45 3.74 -5.83
C ALA A 166 25.91 3.46 -5.40
N LEU A 167 26.12 2.52 -4.47
CA LEU A 167 27.48 2.10 -4.04
C LEU A 167 28.29 1.49 -5.18
N SER A 168 27.68 0.72 -6.07
CA SER A 168 28.36 0.16 -7.24
C SER A 168 28.89 1.24 -8.19
N ARG A 169 28.25 2.41 -8.22
CA ARG A 169 28.70 3.60 -8.94
C ARG A 169 29.57 4.55 -8.09
N LYS A 170 29.87 4.16 -6.86
CA LYS A 170 30.63 4.97 -5.88
C LYS A 170 29.93 6.29 -5.48
N ASP A 171 28.62 6.39 -5.69
CA ASP A 171 27.82 7.52 -5.24
C ASP A 171 27.45 7.35 -3.75
N THR A 172 28.39 7.75 -2.90
CA THR A 172 28.24 7.58 -1.44
C THR A 172 27.17 8.47 -0.82
N LEU A 173 26.87 9.63 -1.43
CA LEU A 173 25.84 10.54 -0.93
C LEU A 173 24.44 9.98 -1.19
N LEU A 174 24.23 9.49 -2.40
CA LEU A 174 22.97 8.88 -2.78
C LEU A 174 22.73 7.57 -2.02
N ALA A 175 23.76 6.75 -1.87
CA ALA A 175 23.70 5.52 -1.07
C ALA A 175 23.28 5.80 0.38
N GLU A 176 23.89 6.78 1.03
CA GLU A 176 23.52 7.16 2.41
C GLU A 176 22.06 7.61 2.51
N LYS A 177 21.57 8.39 1.54
CA LYS A 177 20.18 8.83 1.48
C LYS A 177 19.20 7.63 1.47
N TYR A 178 19.48 6.61 0.68
CA TYR A 178 18.67 5.41 0.60
C TYR A 178 18.81 4.53 1.86
N LEU A 179 20.02 4.36 2.39
CA LEU A 179 20.25 3.57 3.61
C LEU A 179 19.47 4.10 4.82
N LYS A 180 19.22 5.41 4.90
CA LYS A 180 18.37 6.00 5.95
C LYS A 180 16.92 5.49 5.96
N LYS A 181 16.45 4.98 4.83
CA LYS A 181 15.09 4.42 4.66
C LYS A 181 15.07 2.91 4.51
N ALA A 182 16.21 2.26 4.44
CA ALA A 182 16.35 0.84 4.21
C ALA A 182 16.01 -0.01 5.46
N GLU A 183 15.83 -1.32 5.26
CA GLU A 183 15.70 -2.28 6.36
C GLU A 183 17.05 -2.49 7.02
N THR A 184 17.13 -2.20 8.31
CA THR A 184 18.40 -2.16 9.07
C THR A 184 18.79 -3.49 9.72
N SER A 185 17.88 -4.47 9.75
CA SER A 185 18.07 -5.74 10.46
C SER A 185 18.65 -6.86 9.59
N THR A 186 19.11 -6.55 8.39
CA THR A 186 19.57 -7.55 7.42
C THR A 186 21.09 -7.54 7.22
N PRO A 187 21.72 -8.71 6.93
CA PRO A 187 23.14 -8.77 6.57
C PRO A 187 23.47 -7.92 5.35
N GLU A 188 22.55 -7.78 4.40
CA GLU A 188 22.71 -6.95 3.21
C GLU A 188 22.83 -5.47 3.57
N TYR A 189 22.08 -5.01 4.59
CA TYR A 189 22.22 -3.65 5.10
C TYR A 189 23.59 -3.41 5.72
N GLU A 190 24.03 -4.31 6.62
CA GLU A 190 25.36 -4.24 7.24
C GLU A 190 26.47 -4.24 6.17
N ASN A 191 26.35 -5.09 5.15
CA ASN A 191 27.28 -5.09 4.03
C ASN A 191 27.27 -3.76 3.25
N ALA A 192 26.11 -3.18 2.97
CA ALA A 192 26.00 -1.92 2.26
C ALA A 192 26.61 -0.75 3.07
N VAL A 193 26.38 -0.72 4.39
CA VAL A 193 27.00 0.25 5.30
C VAL A 193 28.51 0.08 5.31
N GLY A 194 29.01 -1.17 5.39
CA GLY A 194 30.42 -1.47 5.32
C GLY A 194 31.08 -0.98 4.02
N VAL A 195 30.44 -1.23 2.89
CA VAL A 195 30.93 -0.73 1.59
C VAL A 195 30.89 0.80 1.52
N LEU A 196 29.89 1.44 2.11
CA LEU A 196 29.83 2.90 2.19
C LEU A 196 31.04 3.47 2.93
N HIS A 197 31.38 2.91 4.11
CA HIS A 197 32.55 3.30 4.89
C HIS A 197 33.88 3.01 4.12
N LEU A 198 33.94 1.85 3.46
CA LEU A 198 35.10 1.49 2.62
C LEU A 198 35.34 2.51 1.50
N LEU A 199 34.31 2.97 0.82
CA LEU A 199 34.39 3.98 -0.23
C LEU A 199 34.77 5.37 0.31
N ARG A 200 34.47 5.66 1.56
CA ARG A 200 34.80 6.90 2.26
C ARG A 200 36.23 6.88 2.91
N GLY A 201 36.89 5.72 2.90
CA GLY A 201 38.19 5.54 3.52
C GLY A 201 38.17 5.31 5.02
N ASP A 202 37.01 5.09 5.60
CA ASP A 202 36.84 4.72 7.01
C ASP A 202 36.90 3.19 7.17
N TYR A 203 38.13 2.69 7.15
CA TYR A 203 38.38 1.25 7.08
C TYR A 203 38.01 0.52 8.36
N GLU A 204 38.08 1.16 9.52
CA GLU A 204 37.71 0.56 10.79
C GLU A 204 36.20 0.29 10.84
N GLN A 205 35.40 1.28 10.48
CA GLN A 205 33.95 1.09 10.42
C GLN A 205 33.54 0.14 9.29
N ALA A 206 34.21 0.18 8.15
CA ALA A 206 34.00 -0.77 7.08
C ALA A 206 34.18 -2.20 7.56
N LYS A 207 35.29 -2.49 8.25
CA LYS A 207 35.63 -3.81 8.79
C LYS A 207 34.58 -4.30 9.82
N LEU A 208 34.14 -3.40 10.72
CA LEU A 208 33.11 -3.71 11.72
C LEU A 208 31.81 -4.18 11.06
N HIS A 209 31.30 -3.44 10.11
CA HIS A 209 30.03 -3.74 9.46
C HIS A 209 30.12 -4.95 8.51
N LEU A 210 31.22 -5.06 7.76
CA LEU A 210 31.45 -6.21 6.86
C LEU A 210 31.61 -7.52 7.64
N ASN A 211 32.27 -7.52 8.80
CA ASN A 211 32.35 -8.71 9.66
C ASN A 211 30.98 -9.17 10.15
N LYS A 212 30.13 -8.25 10.62
CA LYS A 212 28.75 -8.59 11.04
C LYS A 212 27.98 -9.25 9.91
N ALA A 213 28.09 -8.73 8.70
CA ALA A 213 27.43 -9.29 7.53
C ALA A 213 28.00 -10.69 7.17
N ALA A 214 29.32 -10.87 7.24
CA ALA A 214 30.00 -12.13 6.97
C ALA A 214 29.64 -13.21 8.02
N GLU A 215 29.62 -12.86 9.31
CA GLU A 215 29.20 -13.75 10.41
C GLU A 215 27.76 -14.22 10.24
N SER A 216 26.90 -13.40 9.63
CA SER A 216 25.53 -13.77 9.26
C SER A 216 25.44 -14.63 7.99
N GLY A 217 26.57 -15.01 7.39
CA GLY A 217 26.67 -15.89 6.23
C GLY A 217 26.57 -15.22 4.88
N LEU A 218 26.64 -13.89 4.79
CA LEU A 218 26.55 -13.18 3.50
C LEU A 218 27.90 -13.28 2.75
N LYS A 219 27.94 -14.10 1.69
CA LYS A 219 29.16 -14.33 0.89
C LYS A 219 29.75 -13.03 0.29
N GLN A 220 28.92 -12.08 -0.09
CA GLN A 220 29.38 -10.81 -0.67
C GLN A 220 30.21 -10.01 0.35
N ALA A 221 29.92 -10.11 1.64
CA ALA A 221 30.69 -9.44 2.68
C ALA A 221 32.13 -9.97 2.77
N ASN A 222 32.34 -11.27 2.59
CA ASN A 222 33.70 -11.85 2.54
C ASN A 222 34.50 -11.28 1.38
N LEU A 223 33.91 -11.15 0.20
CA LEU A 223 34.60 -10.53 -0.95
C LEU A 223 34.96 -9.06 -0.69
N ASN A 224 34.09 -8.32 -0.02
CA ASN A 224 34.32 -6.95 0.35
C ASN A 224 35.41 -6.81 1.43
N LEU A 225 35.49 -7.77 2.36
CA LEU A 225 36.61 -7.86 3.34
C LEU A 225 37.95 -8.14 2.67
N GLU A 226 37.99 -9.02 1.67
CA GLU A 226 39.21 -9.25 0.87
C GLU A 226 39.66 -7.99 0.14
N GLU A 227 38.76 -7.21 -0.44
CA GLU A 227 39.06 -5.95 -1.08
C GLU A 227 39.52 -4.89 -0.07
N LEU A 228 38.97 -4.86 1.12
CA LEU A 228 39.42 -4.01 2.22
C LEU A 228 40.87 -4.34 2.60
N ALA A 229 41.16 -5.63 2.84
CA ALA A 229 42.52 -6.08 3.21
C ALA A 229 43.56 -5.69 2.15
N LYS A 230 43.28 -5.86 0.86
CA LYS A 230 44.17 -5.40 -0.24
C LYS A 230 44.41 -3.91 -0.20
N LYS A 231 43.39 -3.10 0.16
CA LYS A 231 43.56 -1.64 0.26
C LYS A 231 44.46 -1.27 1.46
N GLU A 232 44.23 -1.90 2.61
CA GLU A 232 45.05 -1.70 3.82
C GLU A 232 46.53 -2.04 3.52
N GLU A 233 46.80 -3.19 2.86
CA GLU A 233 48.15 -3.61 2.45
C GLU A 233 48.81 -2.59 1.49
N ASN A 234 48.07 -2.13 0.48
CA ASN A 234 48.58 -1.12 -0.45
C ASN A 234 48.93 0.20 0.25
N ILE A 235 48.13 0.66 1.20
CA ILE A 235 48.40 1.86 1.99
C ILE A 235 49.68 1.68 2.82
N GLU A 236 49.86 0.53 3.47
CA GLU A 236 51.04 0.21 4.25
C GLU A 236 52.30 0.18 3.37
N LEU A 237 52.20 -0.41 2.16
CA LEU A 237 53.31 -0.42 1.19
C LEU A 237 53.68 0.98 0.72
N MET A 238 52.69 1.81 0.40
CA MET A 238 52.93 3.19 -0.02
C MET A 238 53.59 4.02 1.08
N SER A 239 53.14 3.86 2.33
CA SER A 239 53.74 4.54 3.47
C SER A 239 55.21 4.19 3.72
N LYS A 240 55.68 3.01 3.25
CA LYS A 240 57.06 2.56 3.34
C LYS A 240 57.93 3.08 2.18
N LEU A 241 57.33 3.51 1.08
CA LEU A 241 58.01 4.04 -0.10
C LEU A 241 58.27 5.55 -0.03
N ASP A 242 57.49 6.26 0.81
CA ASP A 242 57.62 7.71 1.02
C ASP A 242 58.73 8.08 2.05
N TYR A 243 59.57 7.10 2.45
CA TYR A 243 60.80 7.24 3.26
C TYR A 243 61.98 6.77 2.46
#